data_d7aff468cdcae23f5c60cfb1fa186517
#
_entry.id   d7aff468cdcae23f5c60cfb1fa186517
#
_cell.length_a   1.000
_cell.length_b   1.000
_cell.length_c   1.000
_cell.angle_alpha   90.00
_cell.angle_beta   90.00
_cell.angle_gamma   90.00
#
_symmetry.space_group_name_H-M   'P 1'
#
loop_
_entity.id
_entity.type
_entity.pdbx_description
1 polymer ?
#
loop_
_entity_poly.entity_id
_entity_poly.type
_entity_poly.pdbx_seq_one_letter_code
_entity_poly.pdbx_strand_id
1 'polypeptide(L)'
;MNEKHLAYLNLGSNIEPEINLVKAVKQLHEYGDGEIQKVSNAWESKSVGAAGPNYLNACVAFISPFVQAELKERIIHPIEAQLGRKRSANKFLPRTIDIDIVLFDDKSYNDKVWKQAFVIVPLAEIYPEYQNPLTKETLFQTATRFRQEVWMEARPEVLSQFKWEKQ
;
A
#
# COMPACT_ATOMS: atom_id res chain seq x y z
N MET A 1 9.62 13.75 -24.09
CA MET A 1 9.74 13.31 -22.70
C MET A 1 8.47 12.54 -22.32
N ASN A 2 8.64 11.38 -21.75
CA ASN A 2 7.49 10.62 -21.28
C ASN A 2 6.88 11.29 -20.05
N GLU A 3 5.55 11.40 -20.05
CA GLU A 3 4.80 11.84 -18.89
C GLU A 3 5.07 10.89 -17.71
N LYS A 4 5.21 11.44 -16.51
CA LYS A 4 5.37 10.65 -15.30
C LYS A 4 4.08 10.67 -14.48
N HIS A 5 3.75 9.53 -13.93
CA HIS A 5 2.55 9.34 -13.11
C HIS A 5 2.93 9.01 -11.68
N LEU A 6 2.18 9.55 -10.72
CA LEU A 6 2.35 9.25 -9.31
C LEU A 6 1.25 8.30 -8.85
N ALA A 7 1.66 7.11 -8.40
CA ALA A 7 0.76 6.13 -7.84
C ALA A 7 1.02 5.96 -6.34
N TYR A 8 -0.05 5.83 -5.56
CA TYR A 8 0.03 5.39 -4.16
C TYR A 8 -0.39 3.93 -4.12
N LEU A 9 0.53 3.07 -3.70
CA LEU A 9 0.37 1.63 -3.69
C LEU A 9 0.19 1.16 -2.25
N ASN A 10 -0.87 0.39 -1.99
CA ASN A 10 -1.02 -0.30 -0.71
C ASN A 10 -0.48 -1.73 -0.86
N LEU A 11 0.46 -2.08 0.01
CA LEU A 11 1.06 -3.40 0.07
C LEU A 11 0.56 -4.10 1.33
N GLY A 12 0.02 -5.32 1.19
CA GLY A 12 -0.48 -6.10 2.32
C GLY A 12 0.01 -7.53 2.27
N SER A 13 0.31 -8.11 3.43
CA SER A 13 0.75 -9.50 3.57
C SER A 13 0.36 -10.05 4.93
N ASN A 14 -0.02 -11.34 4.98
CA ASN A 14 -0.20 -12.07 6.25
C ASN A 14 0.47 -13.46 6.24
N ILE A 15 1.35 -13.69 5.28
CA ILE A 15 2.27 -14.85 5.26
C ILE A 15 3.68 -14.28 5.29
N GLU A 16 4.43 -14.58 6.36
CA GLU A 16 5.76 -14.00 6.60
C GLU A 16 5.81 -12.51 6.24
N PRO A 17 4.91 -11.69 6.80
CA PRO A 17 4.68 -10.33 6.30
C PRO A 17 5.90 -9.42 6.46
N GLU A 18 6.70 -9.59 7.51
CA GLU A 18 7.94 -8.83 7.72
C GLU A 18 8.93 -9.06 6.58
N ILE A 19 8.98 -10.27 6.05
CA ILE A 19 9.87 -10.64 4.94
C ILE A 19 9.28 -10.19 3.60
N ASN A 20 8.02 -10.51 3.36
CA ASN A 20 7.37 -10.25 2.08
C ASN A 20 7.18 -8.77 1.78
N LEU A 21 6.85 -7.95 2.79
CA LEU A 21 6.78 -6.50 2.61
C LEU A 21 8.15 -5.91 2.25
N VAL A 22 9.20 -6.31 2.95
CA VAL A 22 10.56 -5.84 2.65
C VAL A 22 10.98 -6.22 1.23
N LYS A 23 10.73 -7.46 0.82
CA LYS A 23 11.04 -7.91 -0.54
C LYS A 23 10.27 -7.12 -1.60
N ALA A 24 8.99 -6.85 -1.38
CA ALA A 24 8.16 -6.09 -2.32
C ALA A 24 8.66 -4.66 -2.49
N VAL A 25 8.93 -3.96 -1.38
CA VAL A 25 9.45 -2.60 -1.42
C VAL A 25 10.83 -2.56 -2.06
N LYS A 26 11.68 -3.54 -1.77
CA LYS A 26 13.00 -3.65 -2.39
C LYS A 26 12.91 -3.80 -3.91
N GLN A 27 12.00 -4.65 -4.40
CA GLN A 27 11.80 -4.81 -5.85
C GLN A 27 11.28 -3.54 -6.51
N LEU A 28 10.37 -2.81 -5.85
CA LEU A 28 9.92 -1.50 -6.33
C LEU A 28 11.08 -0.49 -6.38
N HIS A 29 11.94 -0.49 -5.37
CA HIS A 29 13.09 0.41 -5.28
C HIS A 29 14.13 0.12 -6.38
N GLU A 30 14.34 -1.14 -6.71
CA GLU A 30 15.33 -1.57 -7.70
C GLU A 30 14.80 -1.50 -9.14
N TYR A 31 13.52 -1.19 -9.34
CA TYR A 31 12.92 -1.12 -10.67
C TYR A 31 13.41 0.11 -11.44
N GLY A 32 14.05 -0.15 -12.60
CA GLY A 32 14.77 0.90 -13.35
C GLY A 32 13.92 2.00 -13.99
N ASP A 33 12.63 1.73 -14.25
CA ASP A 33 11.72 2.69 -14.89
C ASP A 33 10.81 3.41 -13.89
N GLY A 34 11.06 3.24 -12.60
CA GLY A 34 10.28 3.87 -11.55
C GLY A 34 11.10 4.31 -10.37
N GLU A 35 10.49 5.11 -9.51
CA GLU A 35 11.16 5.67 -8.34
C GLU A 35 10.21 5.76 -7.15
N ILE A 36 10.62 5.24 -5.99
CA ILE A 36 9.92 5.44 -4.73
C ILE A 36 10.14 6.87 -4.23
N GLN A 37 9.06 7.57 -3.93
CA GLN A 37 9.10 8.91 -3.36
C GLN A 37 8.95 8.90 -1.84
N LYS A 38 8.07 8.07 -1.31
CA LYS A 38 7.81 7.94 0.13
C LYS A 38 7.40 6.51 0.45
N VAL A 39 7.72 6.09 1.68
CA VAL A 39 7.28 4.79 2.25
C VAL A 39 6.72 5.07 3.64
N SER A 40 5.52 4.54 3.92
CA SER A 40 4.94 4.59 5.27
C SER A 40 5.61 3.57 6.20
N ASN A 41 5.27 3.63 7.49
CA ASN A 41 5.48 2.48 8.36
C ASN A 41 4.65 1.29 7.89
N ALA A 42 5.07 0.08 8.23
CA ALA A 42 4.18 -1.07 8.22
C ALA A 42 3.25 -0.96 9.42
N TRP A 43 1.98 -1.33 9.22
CA TRP A 43 0.94 -1.31 10.25
C TRP A 43 0.33 -2.69 10.38
N GLU A 44 0.32 -3.20 11.60
CA GLU A 44 -0.31 -4.48 11.92
C GLU A 44 -1.80 -4.28 12.18
N SER A 45 -2.62 -5.16 11.61
CA SER A 45 -4.07 -5.17 11.80
C SER A 45 -4.60 -6.60 11.77
N LYS A 46 -5.80 -6.81 12.30
CA LYS A 46 -6.46 -8.13 12.27
C LYS A 46 -6.96 -8.43 10.86
N SER A 47 -6.95 -9.71 10.48
CA SER A 47 -7.54 -10.12 9.21
C SER A 47 -9.05 -9.84 9.19
N VAL A 48 -9.57 -9.45 8.01
CA VAL A 48 -10.97 -9.10 7.81
C VAL A 48 -11.70 -10.27 7.16
N GLY A 49 -12.86 -10.64 7.69
CA GLY A 49 -13.79 -11.59 7.09
C GLY A 49 -13.52 -13.07 7.38
N ALA A 50 -12.36 -13.45 7.89
CA ALA A 50 -12.03 -14.81 8.30
C ALA A 50 -10.99 -14.80 9.42
N ALA A 51 -11.02 -15.82 10.28
CA ALA A 51 -9.95 -16.03 11.25
C ALA A 51 -8.66 -16.37 10.50
N GLY A 52 -7.57 -15.69 10.83
CA GLY A 52 -6.27 -15.92 10.21
C GLY A 52 -5.20 -15.04 10.84
N PRO A 53 -3.94 -15.17 10.36
CA PRO A 53 -2.85 -14.33 10.84
C PRO A 53 -3.13 -12.85 10.61
N ASN A 54 -2.59 -12.00 11.48
CA ASN A 54 -2.65 -10.56 11.29
C ASN A 54 -1.95 -10.15 10.01
N TYR A 55 -2.44 -9.07 9.40
CA TYR A 55 -1.82 -8.43 8.25
C TYR A 55 -0.82 -7.38 8.68
N LEU A 56 0.23 -7.21 7.86
CA LEU A 56 0.99 -5.96 7.80
C LEU A 56 0.65 -5.27 6.50
N ASN A 57 0.32 -3.99 6.59
CA ASN A 57 0.05 -3.12 5.43
C ASN A 57 0.95 -1.89 5.47
N ALA A 58 1.38 -1.46 4.29
CA ALA A 58 2.15 -0.24 4.12
C ALA A 58 1.75 0.45 2.82
N CYS A 59 2.00 1.74 2.75
CA CYS A 59 1.76 2.52 1.53
C CYS A 59 3.08 3.06 0.97
N VAL A 60 3.20 3.01 -0.35
CA VAL A 60 4.37 3.50 -1.10
C VAL A 60 3.89 4.50 -2.15
N ALA A 61 4.50 5.68 -2.18
CA ALA A 61 4.34 6.62 -3.29
C ALA A 61 5.39 6.32 -4.34
N PHE A 62 4.93 5.99 -5.55
CA PHE A 62 5.77 5.49 -6.65
C PHE A 62 5.54 6.28 -7.93
N ILE A 63 6.60 6.84 -8.49
CA ILE A 63 6.56 7.55 -9.77
C ILE A 63 7.08 6.64 -10.87
N SER A 64 6.35 6.58 -12.00
CA SER A 64 6.77 5.81 -13.18
C SER A 64 6.19 6.43 -14.45
N PRO A 65 6.73 6.07 -15.63
CA PRO A 65 6.18 6.53 -16.90
C PRO A 65 4.93 5.75 -17.35
N PHE A 66 4.53 4.72 -16.58
CA PHE A 66 3.47 3.81 -16.99
C PHE A 66 2.09 4.33 -16.60
N VAL A 67 1.13 4.21 -17.51
CA VAL A 67 -0.29 4.37 -17.17
C VAL A 67 -0.74 3.22 -16.27
N GLN A 68 -1.91 3.36 -15.65
CA GLN A 68 -2.36 2.45 -14.60
C GLN A 68 -2.36 0.97 -15.01
N ALA A 69 -2.85 0.65 -16.22
CA ALA A 69 -2.88 -0.72 -16.72
C ALA A 69 -1.47 -1.30 -16.91
N GLU A 70 -0.55 -0.52 -17.46
CA GLU A 70 0.84 -0.93 -17.65
C GLU A 70 1.56 -1.11 -16.31
N LEU A 71 1.30 -0.24 -15.32
CA LEU A 71 1.85 -0.35 -13.98
C LEU A 71 1.48 -1.71 -13.35
N LYS A 72 0.22 -2.11 -13.50
CA LYS A 72 -0.24 -3.42 -13.03
C LYS A 72 0.48 -4.57 -13.72
N GLU A 73 0.53 -4.55 -15.05
CA GLU A 73 1.09 -5.65 -15.84
C GLU A 73 2.60 -5.76 -15.73
N ARG A 74 3.30 -4.63 -15.75
CA ARG A 74 4.76 -4.60 -15.85
C ARG A 74 5.48 -4.62 -14.51
N ILE A 75 4.85 -4.14 -13.45
CA ILE A 75 5.47 -3.99 -12.14
C ILE A 75 4.74 -4.81 -11.06
N ILE A 76 3.47 -4.56 -10.86
CA ILE A 76 2.71 -5.14 -9.74
C ILE A 76 2.60 -6.66 -9.87
N HIS A 77 2.05 -7.15 -10.98
CA HIS A 77 1.84 -8.58 -11.17
C HIS A 77 3.15 -9.38 -11.16
N PRO A 78 4.25 -8.93 -11.80
CA PRO A 78 5.53 -9.62 -11.69
C PRO A 78 6.07 -9.70 -10.26
N ILE A 79 5.97 -8.64 -9.47
CA ILE A 79 6.39 -8.65 -8.06
C ILE A 79 5.55 -9.65 -7.26
N GLU A 80 4.23 -9.59 -7.39
CA GLU A 80 3.33 -10.53 -6.73
C GLU A 80 3.64 -11.98 -7.09
N ALA A 81 3.88 -12.26 -8.37
CA ALA A 81 4.22 -13.60 -8.85
C ALA A 81 5.57 -14.10 -8.30
N GLN A 82 6.59 -13.24 -8.28
CA GLN A 82 7.91 -13.57 -7.74
C GLN A 82 7.89 -13.87 -6.24
N LEU A 83 6.97 -13.23 -5.51
CA LEU A 83 6.79 -13.47 -4.09
C LEU A 83 5.83 -14.61 -3.77
N GLY A 84 5.43 -15.37 -4.80
CA GLY A 84 4.66 -16.59 -4.63
C GLY A 84 3.17 -16.39 -4.40
N ARG A 85 2.61 -15.23 -4.76
CA ARG A 85 1.17 -15.02 -4.66
C ARG A 85 0.41 -16.01 -5.54
N LYS A 86 -0.55 -16.72 -4.94
CA LYS A 86 -1.49 -17.58 -5.64
C LYS A 86 -2.87 -16.95 -5.64
N ARG A 87 -3.44 -16.70 -6.82
CA ARG A 87 -4.81 -16.20 -6.93
C ARG A 87 -5.79 -17.33 -6.62
N SER A 88 -6.79 -17.04 -5.80
CA SER A 88 -7.85 -17.97 -5.43
C SER A 88 -9.21 -17.27 -5.53
N ALA A 89 -10.26 -18.07 -5.77
CA ALA A 89 -11.64 -17.60 -5.70
C ALA A 89 -12.02 -17.15 -4.28
N ASN A 90 -11.38 -17.71 -3.25
CA ASN A 90 -11.59 -17.29 -1.86
C ASN A 90 -10.70 -16.08 -1.52
N LYS A 91 -11.31 -14.90 -1.44
CA LYS A 91 -10.64 -13.62 -1.14
C LYS A 91 -10.06 -13.54 0.28
N PHE A 92 -10.48 -14.43 1.18
CA PHE A 92 -10.07 -14.42 2.58
C PHE A 92 -8.92 -15.35 2.90
N LEU A 93 -8.40 -16.09 1.90
CA LEU A 93 -7.21 -16.93 2.10
C LEU A 93 -5.97 -16.07 2.38
N PRO A 94 -5.02 -16.57 3.19
CA PRO A 94 -3.76 -15.89 3.44
C PRO A 94 -3.01 -15.56 2.13
N ARG A 95 -2.33 -14.40 2.11
CA ARG A 95 -1.60 -13.90 0.94
C ARG A 95 -0.17 -13.56 1.30
N THR A 96 0.75 -13.98 0.43
CA THR A 96 2.17 -13.60 0.55
C THR A 96 2.37 -12.12 0.35
N ILE A 97 1.69 -11.56 -0.67
CA ILE A 97 1.69 -10.13 -0.97
C ILE A 97 0.47 -9.77 -1.81
N ASP A 98 -0.07 -8.60 -1.54
CA ASP A 98 -1.14 -7.98 -2.33
C ASP A 98 -0.76 -6.52 -2.54
N ILE A 99 -0.73 -6.07 -3.79
CA ILE A 99 -0.37 -4.70 -4.13
C ILE A 99 -1.52 -4.07 -4.90
N ASP A 100 -2.15 -3.07 -4.31
CA ASP A 100 -3.27 -2.34 -4.91
C ASP A 100 -2.90 -0.90 -5.20
N ILE A 101 -3.33 -0.37 -6.34
CA ILE A 101 -3.25 1.04 -6.64
C ILE A 101 -4.41 1.74 -5.93
N VAL A 102 -4.11 2.58 -4.95
CA VAL A 102 -5.12 3.31 -4.15
C VAL A 102 -5.44 4.65 -4.79
N LEU A 103 -4.41 5.41 -5.15
CA LEU A 103 -4.52 6.67 -5.89
C LEU A 103 -3.60 6.60 -7.10
N PHE A 104 -4.07 7.16 -8.20
CA PHE A 104 -3.29 7.31 -9.43
C PHE A 104 -3.51 8.72 -9.96
N ASP A 105 -2.46 9.53 -10.00
CA ASP A 105 -2.52 10.96 -10.34
C ASP A 105 -3.62 11.67 -9.54
N ASP A 106 -3.63 11.46 -8.23
CA ASP A 106 -4.56 12.01 -7.24
C ASP A 106 -6.03 11.58 -7.40
N LYS A 107 -6.30 10.54 -8.18
CA LYS A 107 -7.65 10.01 -8.37
C LYS A 107 -7.78 8.61 -7.77
N SER A 108 -8.89 8.37 -7.09
CA SER A 108 -9.30 7.05 -6.62
C SER A 108 -10.32 6.45 -7.59
N TYR A 109 -10.14 5.17 -7.92
CA TYR A 109 -11.05 4.42 -8.79
C TYR A 109 -11.85 3.37 -8.02
N ASN A 110 -11.68 3.29 -6.70
CA ASN A 110 -12.37 2.33 -5.84
C ASN A 110 -12.76 3.00 -4.52
N ASP A 111 -14.04 3.34 -4.38
CA ASP A 111 -14.56 4.04 -3.19
C ASP A 111 -14.50 3.18 -1.91
N LYS A 112 -14.30 1.87 -2.02
CA LYS A 112 -14.18 0.98 -0.86
C LYS A 112 -12.97 1.31 0.00
N VAL A 113 -11.90 1.87 -0.59
CA VAL A 113 -10.68 2.23 0.15
C VAL A 113 -10.95 3.23 1.27
N TRP A 114 -11.95 4.11 1.10
CA TRP A 114 -12.31 5.12 2.10
C TRP A 114 -12.87 4.53 3.40
N LYS A 115 -13.26 3.26 3.40
CA LYS A 115 -13.81 2.53 4.55
C LYS A 115 -12.81 1.53 5.14
N GLN A 116 -11.60 1.44 4.59
CA GLN A 116 -10.61 0.43 4.97
C GLN A 116 -9.48 1.07 5.76
N ALA A 117 -9.50 0.89 7.07
CA ALA A 117 -8.48 1.44 7.96
C ALA A 117 -7.06 0.98 7.58
N PHE A 118 -6.91 -0.27 7.15
CA PHE A 118 -5.60 -0.83 6.75
C PHE A 118 -5.04 -0.21 5.46
N VAL A 119 -5.86 0.51 4.69
CA VAL A 119 -5.42 1.31 3.55
C VAL A 119 -5.20 2.77 3.97
N ILE A 120 -6.18 3.35 4.65
CA ILE A 120 -6.19 4.79 4.97
C ILE A 120 -5.10 5.16 5.97
N VAL A 121 -4.85 4.35 6.99
CA VAL A 121 -3.86 4.69 8.03
C VAL A 121 -2.43 4.78 7.45
N PRO A 122 -1.93 3.81 6.69
CA PRO A 122 -0.63 3.95 6.04
C PRO A 122 -0.59 5.08 4.99
N LEU A 123 -1.65 5.24 4.21
CA LEU A 123 -1.73 6.30 3.19
C LEU A 123 -1.66 7.69 3.84
N ALA A 124 -2.39 7.90 4.93
CA ALA A 124 -2.42 9.17 5.66
C ALA A 124 -1.04 9.55 6.21
N GLU A 125 -0.19 8.59 6.51
CA GLU A 125 1.15 8.85 7.00
C GLU A 125 2.01 9.57 5.96
N ILE A 126 1.82 9.26 4.67
CA ILE A 126 2.62 9.83 3.57
C ILE A 126 1.87 10.87 2.73
N TYR A 127 0.54 10.98 2.88
CA TYR A 127 -0.28 11.96 2.17
C TYR A 127 -1.42 12.48 3.08
N PRO A 128 -1.10 13.07 4.24
CA PRO A 128 -2.13 13.43 5.24
C PRO A 128 -3.12 14.49 4.78
N GLU A 129 -2.69 15.39 3.89
CA GLU A 129 -3.50 16.52 3.42
C GLU A 129 -4.47 16.18 2.29
N TYR A 130 -4.38 14.99 1.69
CA TYR A 130 -5.31 14.60 0.63
C TYR A 130 -6.74 14.55 1.16
N GLN A 131 -7.66 15.15 0.43
CA GLN A 131 -9.08 15.18 0.81
C GLN A 131 -9.88 14.15 0.02
N ASN A 132 -10.71 13.40 0.75
CA ASN A 132 -11.73 12.56 0.11
C ASN A 132 -12.63 13.46 -0.75
N PRO A 133 -12.76 13.22 -2.06
CA PRO A 133 -13.54 14.09 -2.95
C PRO A 133 -15.01 14.23 -2.56
N LEU A 134 -15.58 13.22 -1.90
CA LEU A 134 -16.99 13.19 -1.51
C LEU A 134 -17.25 13.93 -0.20
N THR A 135 -16.45 13.65 0.83
CA THR A 135 -16.68 14.16 2.19
C THR A 135 -15.86 15.39 2.53
N LYS A 136 -14.81 15.67 1.74
CA LYS A 136 -13.80 16.73 2.01
C LYS A 136 -12.97 16.50 3.28
N GLU A 137 -13.16 15.37 3.95
CA GLU A 137 -12.33 14.96 5.08
C GLU A 137 -10.90 14.65 4.60
N THR A 138 -9.89 15.15 5.32
CA THR A 138 -8.50 14.83 5.00
C THR A 138 -8.18 13.40 5.42
N LEU A 139 -7.17 12.78 4.79
CA LEU A 139 -6.71 11.46 5.19
C LEU A 139 -6.22 11.45 6.64
N PHE A 140 -5.60 12.54 7.09
CA PHE A 140 -5.19 12.68 8.50
C PHE A 140 -6.40 12.57 9.44
N GLN A 141 -7.50 13.25 9.12
CA GLN A 141 -8.73 13.22 9.94
C GLN A 141 -9.36 11.82 9.92
N THR A 142 -9.45 11.21 8.75
CA THR A 142 -10.02 9.86 8.60
C THR A 142 -9.20 8.82 9.35
N ALA A 143 -7.88 8.86 9.21
CA ALA A 143 -6.97 7.95 9.90
C ALA A 143 -7.04 8.09 11.41
N THR A 144 -7.11 9.33 11.91
CA THR A 144 -7.25 9.61 13.35
C THR A 144 -8.52 8.96 13.90
N ARG A 145 -9.64 9.09 13.19
CA ARG A 145 -10.90 8.47 13.57
C ARG A 145 -10.81 6.93 13.53
N PHE A 146 -10.27 6.35 12.47
CA PHE A 146 -10.13 4.90 12.35
C PHE A 146 -9.26 4.30 13.45
N ARG A 147 -8.18 4.97 13.85
CA ARG A 147 -7.30 4.49 14.92
C ARG A 147 -7.99 4.46 16.29
N GLN A 148 -9.05 5.21 16.48
CA GLN A 148 -9.89 5.16 17.68
C GLN A 148 -10.90 4.01 17.64
N GLU A 149 -11.33 3.60 16.45
CA GLU A 149 -12.38 2.60 16.24
C GLU A 149 -11.84 1.18 16.05
N VAL A 150 -10.64 1.04 15.48
CA VAL A 150 -10.06 -0.25 15.07
C VAL A 150 -8.64 -0.38 15.62
N TRP A 151 -8.33 -1.56 16.13
CA TRP A 151 -6.97 -1.83 16.59
C TRP A 151 -6.01 -1.87 15.40
N MET A 152 -4.97 -1.04 15.47
CA MET A 152 -3.82 -1.06 14.56
C MET A 152 -2.57 -0.65 15.34
N GLU A 153 -1.46 -1.28 15.00
CA GLU A 153 -0.17 -1.00 15.64
C GLU A 153 0.90 -0.74 14.59
N ALA A 154 1.61 0.37 14.73
CA ALA A 154 2.75 0.68 13.87
C ALA A 154 3.91 -0.26 14.15
N ARG A 155 4.54 -0.76 13.10
CA ARG A 155 5.74 -1.61 13.15
C ARG A 155 6.88 -0.91 12.38
N PRO A 156 7.45 0.15 12.97
CA PRO A 156 8.43 0.99 12.26
C PRO A 156 9.72 0.26 11.90
N GLU A 157 10.07 -0.79 12.61
CA GLU A 157 11.29 -1.57 12.37
C GLU A 157 11.25 -2.35 11.05
N VAL A 158 10.05 -2.66 10.53
CA VAL A 158 9.90 -3.54 9.35
C VAL A 158 10.43 -2.89 8.08
N LEU A 159 10.12 -1.61 7.87
CA LEU A 159 10.49 -0.89 6.64
C LEU A 159 11.48 0.27 6.90
N SER A 160 12.12 0.30 8.06
CA SER A 160 13.00 1.42 8.45
C SER A 160 14.14 1.67 7.45
N GLN A 161 14.66 0.64 6.80
CA GLN A 161 15.74 0.77 5.81
C GLN A 161 15.33 1.55 4.55
N PHE A 162 14.03 1.72 4.28
CA PHE A 162 13.50 2.44 3.12
C PHE A 162 13.05 3.86 3.45
N LYS A 163 13.22 4.28 4.70
CA LYS A 163 12.87 5.65 5.13
C LYS A 163 14.09 6.54 4.98
N TRP A 164 14.29 7.04 3.78
CA TRP A 164 15.21 8.12 3.54
C TRP A 164 14.41 9.38 3.24
N GLU A 165 14.84 10.48 3.85
CA GLU A 165 14.32 11.78 3.47
C GLU A 165 15.04 12.22 2.20
N LYS A 166 14.28 12.47 1.15
CA LYS A 166 14.82 13.21 0.02
C LYS A 166 14.98 14.67 0.47
N GLN A 167 16.22 15.08 0.59
CA GLN A 167 16.57 16.48 0.77
C GLN A 167 16.28 17.25 -0.52
#